data_c771d67ccd93503cbb312fcbf20f29aa
#
_entry.id   c771d67ccd93503cbb312fcbf20f29aa
#
_cell.length_a   1.000
_cell.length_b   1.000
_cell.length_c   1.000
_cell.angle_alpha   90.00
_cell.angle_beta   90.00
_cell.angle_gamma   90.00
#
_symmetry.space_group_name_H-M   'P 1'
#
loop_
_entity.id
_entity.type
_entity.pdbx_description
1 polymer ?
#
loop_
_entity_poly.entity_id
_entity_poly.type
_entity_poly.pdbx_seq_one_letter_code
_entity_poly.pdbx_strand_id
1 'polypeptide(L)'
;MTENTRWLSYEIANNEATFEPEQVFDSYAIGGVDLSSTTDLTCATCLIFKNGIKYVMQQYFIPSEHLQRKITEDKIPYDIWEQRGLVTVCEGAKVNYTDVTEWYLKLNNDYEISTAFIGYDPWNSNYWIDEMKSVGFEMIEVRQRSKNNEQPNEAT
;
A
#
# COMPACT_ATOMS: atom_id res chain seq x y z
N MET A 1 30.56 -14.45 -1.74
CA MET A 1 29.90 -15.10 -2.89
C MET A 1 28.42 -15.27 -2.60
N THR A 2 27.61 -14.58 -3.25
CA THR A 2 26.20 -14.75 -3.63
C THR A 2 25.60 -13.37 -3.88
N GLU A 3 26.04 -12.73 -4.95
CA GLU A 3 25.54 -11.42 -5.41
C GLU A 3 24.25 -11.52 -6.24
N ASN A 4 23.61 -12.68 -6.34
CA ASN A 4 22.62 -12.89 -7.40
C ASN A 4 21.19 -13.21 -6.93
N THR A 5 20.77 -12.79 -5.73
CA THR A 5 19.39 -12.96 -5.27
C THR A 5 18.65 -11.65 -5.01
N ARG A 6 19.25 -10.50 -5.32
CA ARG A 6 18.53 -9.22 -5.22
C ARG A 6 17.69 -9.00 -6.46
N TRP A 7 16.41 -8.95 -6.26
CA TRP A 7 15.44 -8.65 -7.32
C TRP A 7 15.57 -7.23 -7.90
N LEU A 8 16.01 -6.27 -7.06
CA LEU A 8 16.29 -4.88 -7.44
C LEU A 8 17.74 -4.53 -7.14
N SER A 9 18.34 -3.66 -7.96
CA SER A 9 19.65 -3.09 -7.64
C SER A 9 19.58 -2.24 -6.37
N TYR A 10 20.73 -2.07 -5.70
CA TYR A 10 20.81 -1.26 -4.49
C TYR A 10 20.34 0.18 -4.72
N GLU A 11 20.70 0.76 -5.86
CA GLU A 11 20.34 2.13 -6.23
C GLU A 11 18.82 2.31 -6.41
N ILE A 12 18.13 1.31 -6.97
CA ILE A 12 16.68 1.34 -7.11
C ILE A 12 16.00 1.14 -5.75
N ALA A 13 16.50 0.22 -4.94
CA ALA A 13 15.94 -0.07 -3.62
C ALA A 13 16.12 1.08 -2.63
N ASN A 14 17.17 1.89 -2.81
CA ASN A 14 17.50 3.04 -1.94
C ASN A 14 17.26 4.38 -2.64
N ASN A 15 16.24 4.47 -3.46
CA ASN A 15 15.86 5.74 -4.07
C ASN A 15 15.32 6.70 -2.99
N GLU A 16 16.08 7.78 -2.74
CA GLU A 16 15.73 8.81 -1.75
C GLU A 16 15.03 10.03 -2.38
N ALA A 17 14.69 9.95 -3.67
CA ALA A 17 14.00 11.03 -4.35
C ALA A 17 12.60 11.23 -3.73
N THR A 18 12.28 12.47 -3.42
CA THR A 18 10.99 12.88 -2.86
C THR A 18 10.27 13.84 -3.81
N PHE A 19 8.99 14.01 -3.60
CA PHE A 19 8.16 14.96 -4.35
C PHE A 19 7.05 15.48 -3.44
N GLU A 20 6.54 16.66 -3.79
CA GLU A 20 5.36 17.22 -3.12
C GLU A 20 4.09 16.76 -3.85
N PRO A 21 2.99 16.49 -3.14
CA PRO A 21 1.72 16.03 -3.76
C PRO A 21 1.22 16.96 -4.86
N GLU A 22 1.47 18.25 -4.79
CA GLU A 22 1.10 19.25 -5.79
C GLU A 22 1.75 19.01 -7.15
N GLN A 23 2.90 18.34 -7.19
CA GLN A 23 3.57 18.00 -8.46
C GLN A 23 2.81 16.94 -9.26
N VAL A 24 1.96 16.17 -8.62
CA VAL A 24 1.15 15.10 -9.23
C VAL A 24 -0.35 15.43 -9.26
N PHE A 25 -0.69 16.69 -9.03
CA PHE A 25 -2.07 17.19 -9.12
C PHE A 25 -2.69 16.87 -10.49
N ASP A 26 -4.00 16.61 -10.51
CA ASP A 26 -4.76 16.25 -11.72
C ASP A 26 -4.11 15.09 -12.49
N SER A 27 -3.98 13.95 -11.84
CA SER A 27 -3.34 12.76 -12.41
C SER A 27 -4.20 11.52 -12.26
N TYR A 28 -3.90 10.53 -13.11
CA TYR A 28 -4.43 9.17 -12.96
C TYR A 28 -3.44 8.28 -12.22
N ALA A 29 -3.98 7.38 -11.42
CA ALA A 29 -3.22 6.46 -10.62
C ALA A 29 -3.77 5.04 -10.65
N ILE A 30 -2.93 4.10 -10.24
CA ILE A 30 -3.30 2.72 -9.92
C ILE A 30 -3.05 2.53 -8.43
N GLY A 31 -4.01 1.97 -7.72
CA GLY A 31 -3.90 1.67 -6.30
C GLY A 31 -3.54 0.21 -6.00
N GLY A 32 -2.97 -0.02 -4.84
CA GLY A 32 -2.76 -1.36 -4.28
C GLY A 32 -2.85 -1.30 -2.77
N VAL A 33 -3.45 -2.33 -2.15
CA VAL A 33 -3.59 -2.41 -0.70
C VAL A 33 -3.20 -3.79 -0.22
N ASP A 34 -2.37 -3.80 0.82
CA ASP A 34 -2.07 -4.97 1.62
C ASP A 34 -2.72 -4.80 2.99
N LEU A 35 -3.83 -5.52 3.21
CA LEU A 35 -4.62 -5.47 4.43
C LEU A 35 -4.11 -6.49 5.44
N SER A 36 -3.61 -6.02 6.56
CA SER A 36 -3.27 -6.90 7.68
C SER A 36 -4.53 -7.29 8.48
N SER A 37 -4.57 -8.53 8.97
CA SER A 37 -5.73 -9.02 9.71
C SER A 37 -5.70 -8.71 11.21
N THR A 38 -4.54 -8.48 11.83
CA THR A 38 -4.47 -8.38 13.30
C THR A 38 -3.43 -7.42 13.85
N THR A 39 -2.14 -7.64 13.63
CA THR A 39 -1.06 -6.91 14.32
C THR A 39 -0.06 -6.25 13.40
N ASP A 40 -0.11 -6.60 12.12
CA ASP A 40 0.83 -6.09 11.13
C ASP A 40 0.35 -4.76 10.55
N LEU A 41 1.26 -4.06 9.92
CA LEU A 41 0.94 -2.83 9.22
C LEU A 41 0.05 -3.11 8.02
N THR A 42 -1.02 -2.36 7.88
CA THR A 42 -1.74 -2.22 6.62
C THR A 42 -1.03 -1.16 5.78
N CYS A 43 -0.85 -1.41 4.52
CA CYS A 43 -0.24 -0.47 3.58
C CYS A 43 -1.17 -0.20 2.40
N ALA A 44 -1.39 1.08 2.12
CA ALA A 44 -2.04 1.54 0.90
C ALA A 44 -1.02 2.25 0.01
N THR A 45 -1.06 1.97 -1.27
CA THR A 45 -0.13 2.51 -2.26
C THR A 45 -0.89 3.10 -3.45
N CYS A 46 -0.37 4.19 -3.98
CA CYS A 46 -0.87 4.84 -5.18
C CYS A 46 0.32 5.07 -6.12
N LEU A 47 0.27 4.47 -7.31
CA LEU A 47 1.26 4.64 -8.37
C LEU A 47 0.71 5.58 -9.44
N ILE A 48 1.39 6.68 -9.66
CA ILE A 48 1.03 7.74 -10.58
C ILE A 48 2.04 7.81 -11.71
N PHE A 49 1.55 7.91 -12.95
CA PHE A 49 2.38 8.18 -14.12
C PHE A 49 2.11 9.60 -14.61
N LYS A 50 3.15 10.43 -14.58
CA LYS A 50 3.04 11.80 -15.09
C LYS A 50 4.34 12.22 -15.77
N ASN A 51 4.24 12.72 -17.00
CA ASN A 51 5.40 13.22 -17.76
C ASN A 51 6.57 12.22 -17.86
N GLY A 52 6.26 10.92 -18.02
CA GLY A 52 7.26 9.86 -18.10
C GLY A 52 7.90 9.45 -16.77
N ILE A 53 7.47 10.04 -15.66
CA ILE A 53 7.96 9.74 -14.31
C ILE A 53 6.91 8.93 -13.55
N LYS A 54 7.39 7.96 -12.77
CA LYS A 54 6.59 7.17 -11.85
C LYS A 54 6.70 7.76 -10.44
N TYR A 55 5.58 8.16 -9.88
CA TYR A 55 5.48 8.66 -8.51
C TYR A 55 4.76 7.63 -7.67
N VAL A 56 5.26 7.33 -6.48
CA VAL A 56 4.65 6.38 -5.56
C VAL A 56 4.30 7.12 -4.27
N MET A 57 3.03 7.11 -3.91
CA MET A 57 2.54 7.56 -2.62
C MET A 57 2.13 6.34 -1.80
N GLN A 58 2.54 6.31 -0.54
CA GLN A 58 2.23 5.23 0.38
C GLN A 58 1.73 5.79 1.70
N GLN A 59 0.79 5.08 2.29
CA GLN A 59 0.30 5.34 3.64
C GLN A 59 0.27 4.03 4.41
N TYR A 60 0.79 4.07 5.62
CA TYR A 60 0.75 2.94 6.54
C TYR A 60 -0.29 3.20 7.62
N PHE A 61 -0.94 2.12 8.08
CA PHE A 61 -1.98 2.18 9.11
C PHE A 61 -1.62 1.20 10.22
N ILE A 62 -1.66 1.66 11.46
CA ILE A 62 -1.31 0.88 12.65
C ILE A 62 -2.36 1.07 13.74
N PRO A 63 -2.79 0.01 14.46
CA PRO A 63 -3.66 0.17 15.62
C PRO A 63 -2.96 0.88 16.78
N SER A 64 -3.64 1.82 17.42
CA SER A 64 -3.09 2.60 18.53
C SER A 64 -2.63 1.73 19.70
N GLU A 65 -3.35 0.65 20.02
CA GLU A 65 -3.00 -0.27 21.09
C GLU A 65 -1.70 -1.04 20.83
N HIS A 66 -1.26 -1.14 19.59
CA HIS A 66 -0.03 -1.84 19.22
C HIS A 66 1.16 -0.91 18.96
N LEU A 67 0.93 0.39 18.85
CA LEU A 67 1.95 1.36 18.47
C LEU A 67 3.21 1.29 19.34
N GLN A 68 3.06 1.39 20.66
CA GLN A 68 4.20 1.40 21.60
C GLN A 68 4.98 0.08 21.60
N ARG A 69 4.26 -1.03 21.52
CA ARG A 69 4.89 -2.35 21.42
C ARG A 69 5.70 -2.47 20.12
N LYS A 70 5.13 -2.06 19.00
CA LYS A 70 5.80 -2.10 17.70
C LYS A 70 7.03 -1.19 17.63
N ILE A 71 6.98 0.00 18.21
CA ILE A 71 8.16 0.88 18.31
C ILE A 71 9.30 0.15 19.03
N THR A 72 8.97 -0.56 20.11
CA THR A 72 9.96 -1.26 20.94
C THR A 72 10.49 -2.53 20.28
N GLU A 73 9.61 -3.35 19.70
CA GLU A 73 9.94 -4.64 19.08
C GLU A 73 10.62 -4.48 17.72
N ASP A 74 10.03 -3.67 16.87
CA ASP A 74 10.51 -3.49 15.48
C ASP A 74 11.68 -2.50 15.42
N LYS A 75 11.88 -1.69 16.47
CA LYS A 75 12.86 -0.59 16.52
C LYS A 75 12.68 0.41 15.39
N ILE A 76 11.44 0.61 14.97
CA ILE A 76 11.05 1.53 13.91
C ILE A 76 10.37 2.74 14.57
N PRO A 77 10.74 3.98 14.22
CA PRO A 77 10.20 5.19 14.82
C PRO A 77 8.81 5.53 14.24
N TYR A 78 7.80 4.71 14.46
CA TYR A 78 6.44 4.92 13.96
C TYR A 78 5.82 6.24 14.42
N ASP A 79 6.15 6.70 15.62
CA ASP A 79 5.75 8.00 16.17
C ASP A 79 6.31 9.17 15.34
N ILE A 80 7.55 9.08 14.89
CA ILE A 80 8.14 10.07 13.98
C ILE A 80 7.47 10.00 12.60
N TRP A 81 7.16 8.81 12.12
CA TRP A 81 6.48 8.63 10.83
C TRP A 81 5.04 9.13 10.85
N GLU A 82 4.34 8.99 11.99
CA GLU A 82 3.03 9.60 12.19
C GLU A 82 3.13 11.13 12.10
N GLN A 83 4.08 11.75 12.80
CA GLN A 83 4.31 13.21 12.73
C GLN A 83 4.63 13.70 11.33
N ARG A 84 5.25 12.87 10.49
CA ARG A 84 5.52 13.15 9.09
C ARG A 84 4.36 12.84 8.15
N GLY A 85 3.25 12.35 8.66
CA GLY A 85 2.07 12.00 7.86
C GLY A 85 2.20 10.71 7.03
N LEU A 86 3.21 9.86 7.31
CA LEU A 86 3.43 8.59 6.61
C LEU A 86 2.66 7.43 7.24
N VAL A 87 2.26 7.57 8.49
CA VAL A 87 1.55 6.57 9.27
C VAL A 87 0.26 7.19 9.82
N THR A 88 -0.84 6.50 9.65
CA THR A 88 -2.11 6.78 10.32
C THR A 88 -2.25 5.82 11.50
N VAL A 89 -2.42 6.36 12.68
CA VAL A 89 -2.70 5.59 13.89
C VAL A 89 -4.21 5.44 14.03
N CYS A 90 -4.71 4.22 13.79
CA CYS A 90 -6.12 3.89 13.92
C CYS A 90 -6.49 3.65 15.38
N GLU A 91 -7.61 4.18 15.86
CA GLU A 91 -8.06 3.97 17.23
C GLU A 91 -8.42 2.50 17.48
N GLY A 92 -7.93 1.94 18.60
CA GLY A 92 -8.24 0.59 19.08
C GLY A 92 -7.20 -0.47 18.75
N ALA A 93 -7.65 -1.73 18.78
CA ALA A 93 -6.80 -2.93 18.69
C ALA A 93 -6.57 -3.43 17.25
N LYS A 94 -7.31 -2.89 16.27
CA LYS A 94 -7.26 -3.30 14.86
C LYS A 94 -7.21 -2.09 13.94
N VAL A 95 -6.65 -2.27 12.74
CA VAL A 95 -6.75 -1.26 11.70
C VAL A 95 -8.21 -1.08 11.30
N ASN A 96 -8.67 0.15 11.30
CA ASN A 96 -9.97 0.52 10.72
C ASN A 96 -9.79 0.72 9.22
N TYR A 97 -10.33 -0.18 8.41
CA TYR A 97 -10.19 -0.08 6.95
C TYR A 97 -10.92 1.13 6.34
N THR A 98 -11.86 1.74 7.06
CA THR A 98 -12.44 3.03 6.65
C THR A 98 -11.38 4.12 6.57
N ASP A 99 -10.35 4.10 7.41
CA ASP A 99 -9.23 5.06 7.34
C ASP A 99 -8.46 4.91 6.00
N VAL A 100 -8.38 3.69 5.45
CA VAL A 100 -7.81 3.42 4.12
C VAL A 100 -8.69 4.03 3.02
N THR A 101 -10.01 3.86 3.12
CA THR A 101 -10.98 4.48 2.21
C THR A 101 -10.83 6.01 2.22
N GLU A 102 -10.76 6.61 3.41
CA GLU A 102 -10.59 8.05 3.57
C GLU A 102 -9.30 8.57 2.96
N TRP A 103 -8.21 7.81 3.04
CA TRP A 103 -6.95 8.19 2.41
C TRP A 103 -7.08 8.27 0.88
N TYR A 104 -7.69 7.28 0.22
CA TYR A 104 -7.92 7.32 -1.22
C TYR A 104 -8.89 8.45 -1.62
N LEU A 105 -9.94 8.67 -0.84
CA LEU A 105 -10.86 9.80 -1.06
C LEU A 105 -10.15 11.14 -0.93
N LYS A 106 -9.25 11.28 0.05
CA LYS A 106 -8.43 12.48 0.23
C LYS A 106 -7.53 12.73 -0.97
N LEU A 107 -6.87 11.70 -1.52
CA LEU A 107 -6.06 11.85 -2.73
C LEU A 107 -6.88 12.39 -3.91
N ASN A 108 -8.12 11.92 -4.05
CA ASN A 108 -9.02 12.42 -5.08
C ASN A 108 -9.49 13.86 -4.79
N ASN A 109 -9.95 14.13 -3.58
CA ASN A 109 -10.58 15.40 -3.25
C ASN A 109 -9.58 16.56 -3.13
N ASP A 110 -8.40 16.31 -2.53
CA ASP A 110 -7.42 17.35 -2.23
C ASP A 110 -6.43 17.56 -3.38
N TYR A 111 -6.10 16.50 -4.14
CA TYR A 111 -5.07 16.53 -5.18
C TYR A 111 -5.58 16.17 -6.58
N GLU A 112 -6.88 15.90 -6.73
CA GLU A 112 -7.50 15.48 -8.01
C GLU A 112 -6.80 14.25 -8.62
N ILE A 113 -6.29 13.33 -7.75
CA ILE A 113 -5.68 12.09 -8.18
C ILE A 113 -6.78 11.03 -8.33
N SER A 114 -7.12 10.73 -9.58
CA SER A 114 -8.14 9.72 -9.90
C SER A 114 -7.53 8.33 -9.96
N THR A 115 -7.86 7.48 -8.99
CA THR A 115 -7.39 6.09 -8.96
C THR A 115 -8.28 5.23 -9.86
N ALA A 116 -7.74 4.75 -10.98
CA ALA A 116 -8.47 3.99 -12.00
C ALA A 116 -8.98 2.64 -11.45
N PHE A 117 -8.16 1.95 -10.69
CA PHE A 117 -8.53 0.74 -9.96
C PHE A 117 -7.59 0.52 -8.77
N ILE A 118 -8.02 -0.31 -7.82
CA ILE A 118 -7.26 -0.67 -6.64
C ILE A 118 -7.17 -2.19 -6.55
N GLY A 119 -5.94 -2.72 -6.61
CA GLY A 119 -5.66 -4.13 -6.41
C GLY A 119 -5.64 -4.49 -4.92
N TYR A 120 -6.23 -5.64 -4.56
CA TYR A 120 -6.26 -6.14 -3.19
C TYR A 120 -6.08 -7.65 -3.14
N ASP A 121 -5.52 -8.17 -2.03
CA ASP A 121 -5.52 -9.60 -1.75
C ASP A 121 -6.89 -10.01 -1.17
N PRO A 122 -7.50 -11.14 -1.61
CA PRO A 122 -8.86 -11.53 -1.21
C PRO A 122 -9.01 -11.90 0.28
N TRP A 123 -7.91 -12.06 1.02
CA TRP A 123 -7.95 -12.41 2.44
C TRP A 123 -8.40 -11.23 3.30
N ASN A 124 -9.50 -11.40 4.05
CA ASN A 124 -10.03 -10.48 5.07
C ASN A 124 -10.62 -9.14 4.56
N SER A 125 -11.06 -9.03 3.32
CA SER A 125 -11.37 -7.74 2.71
C SER A 125 -12.84 -7.46 2.38
N ASN A 126 -13.77 -8.40 2.59
CA ASN A 126 -15.14 -8.34 2.03
C ASN A 126 -15.89 -7.03 2.34
N TYR A 127 -15.99 -6.60 3.60
CA TYR A 127 -16.71 -5.37 3.96
C TYR A 127 -16.05 -4.12 3.39
N TRP A 128 -14.73 -4.07 3.42
CA TRP A 128 -13.99 -2.92 2.92
C TRP A 128 -14.13 -2.77 1.40
N ILE A 129 -14.17 -3.87 0.67
CA ILE A 129 -14.37 -3.85 -0.79
C ILE A 129 -15.74 -3.27 -1.13
N ASP A 130 -16.78 -3.66 -0.42
CA ASP A 130 -18.13 -3.14 -0.64
C ASP A 130 -18.20 -1.65 -0.31
N GLU A 131 -17.53 -1.20 0.75
CA GLU A 131 -17.38 0.21 1.10
C GLU A 131 -16.68 0.98 -0.03
N MET A 132 -15.54 0.51 -0.52
CA MET A 132 -14.79 1.15 -1.60
C MET A 132 -15.60 1.26 -2.90
N LYS A 133 -16.32 0.20 -3.26
CA LYS A 133 -17.23 0.21 -4.42
C LYS A 133 -18.37 1.20 -4.22
N SER A 134 -18.91 1.31 -3.02
CA SER A 134 -20.01 2.23 -2.71
C SER A 134 -19.62 3.70 -2.88
N VAL A 135 -18.36 4.04 -2.68
CA VAL A 135 -17.81 5.40 -2.88
C VAL A 135 -17.18 5.59 -4.27
N GLY A 136 -17.33 4.62 -5.16
CA GLY A 136 -17.02 4.75 -6.58
C GLY A 136 -15.66 4.22 -7.04
N PHE A 137 -14.91 3.48 -6.19
CA PHE A 137 -13.65 2.87 -6.60
C PHE A 137 -13.88 1.53 -7.32
N GLU A 138 -13.09 1.29 -8.36
CA GLU A 138 -13.00 0.00 -9.04
C GLU A 138 -12.01 -0.89 -8.28
N MET A 139 -12.46 -2.07 -7.84
CA MET A 139 -11.69 -2.99 -7.01
C MET A 139 -11.32 -4.25 -7.80
N ILE A 140 -10.03 -4.61 -7.83
CA ILE A 140 -9.52 -5.76 -8.57
C ILE A 140 -8.85 -6.75 -7.62
N GLU A 141 -9.35 -7.98 -7.58
CA GLU A 141 -8.76 -9.07 -6.82
C GLU A 141 -7.42 -9.51 -7.45
N VAL A 142 -6.36 -9.51 -6.65
CA VAL A 142 -5.03 -9.97 -7.03
C VAL A 142 -4.68 -11.22 -6.23
N ARG A 143 -4.75 -12.38 -6.86
CA ARG A 143 -4.36 -13.65 -6.24
C ARG A 143 -2.88 -13.90 -6.42
N GLN A 144 -2.17 -14.04 -5.32
CA GLN A 144 -0.79 -14.53 -5.33
C GLN A 144 -0.82 -16.04 -5.56
N ARG A 145 -0.57 -16.49 -6.80
CA ARG A 145 -0.37 -17.90 -7.08
C ARG A 145 1.07 -18.26 -6.75
N SER A 146 1.28 -19.16 -5.80
CA SER A 146 2.53 -19.90 -5.74
C SER A 146 2.67 -20.69 -7.06
N LYS A 147 3.74 -20.44 -7.80
CA LYS A 147 4.12 -21.32 -8.91
C LYS A 147 4.49 -22.66 -8.30
N ASN A 148 3.56 -23.59 -8.23
CA ASN A 148 3.88 -25.00 -8.16
C ASN A 148 4.63 -25.32 -9.44
N ASN A 149 5.87 -25.80 -9.31
CA ASN A 149 6.69 -26.33 -10.36
C ASN A 149 5.91 -27.41 -11.12
N GLU A 150 5.25 -27.06 -12.18
CA GLU A 150 4.96 -28.00 -13.25
C GLU A 150 6.24 -28.11 -14.08
N GLN A 151 7.03 -29.12 -13.77
CA GLN A 151 8.06 -29.59 -14.69
C GLN A 151 7.36 -29.98 -16.02
N PRO A 152 7.89 -29.61 -17.17
CA PRO A 152 7.38 -30.11 -18.42
C PRO A 152 7.60 -31.63 -18.43
N ASN A 153 6.53 -32.40 -18.54
CA ASN A 153 6.63 -33.81 -18.85
C ASN A 153 7.36 -33.96 -20.19
N GLU A 154 8.56 -34.48 -20.14
CA GLU A 154 9.20 -34.99 -21.33
C GLU A 154 8.36 -36.16 -21.84
N ALA A 155 7.63 -35.91 -22.92
CA ALA A 155 6.98 -36.97 -23.67
C ALA A 155 8.02 -37.72 -24.48
N THR A 156 8.10 -39.00 -24.22
CA THR A 156 8.82 -40.02 -24.98
C THR A 156 8.34 -40.08 -26.42
#